data_8c5bb5525a9fda6e37d88e6cd3fd501b
#
_entry.id   8c5bb5525a9fda6e37d88e6cd3fd501b
#
_cell.length_a   1.000
_cell.length_b   1.000
_cell.length_c   1.000
_cell.angle_alpha   90.00
_cell.angle_beta   90.00
_cell.angle_gamma   90.00
#
_symmetry.space_group_name_H-M   'P 1'
#
loop_
_entity.id
_entity.type
_entity.pdbx_description
1 polymer ?
#
loop_
_entity_poly.entity_id
_entity_poly.type
_entity_poly.pdbx_seq_one_letter_code
_entity_poly.pdbx_strand_id
1 'polypeptide(L)'
;FGTASTAGIISMSISNAMSFNPLISGGAILSGCFFGDRSSPMSTSALLVATLTKTDLYKNLKNMFRTCILPLVLTIITYQIFNLGIDVKIDNRGINLIKEIFNFNLLLIVPPLSIILLSIFKVDLKINMLISILLSIFFAAVFQNKSAMEIFRALIFGFHVNSDAGKLINGGGFISMLKMLLIVGISSGYFGFFKETQLLVGVKKIIKKLFSKLPDMIIMSVMSILISVFSSNQTLSIMLTYEMARESYKDNEKLALDLENTAVMTAAYIPWNIAGRTPLEMFGAPIMALYFSFYHHYIVLINTLASVIEFRKTKT
;
A
#
# COMPACT_ATOMS: atom_id res chain seq x y z
N PHE A 1 -5.64 1.74 -1.16
CA PHE A 1 -6.96 1.93 -0.52
C PHE A 1 -8.02 0.99 -1.13
N GLY A 2 -8.13 0.86 -2.45
CA GLY A 2 -9.11 -0.03 -3.07
C GLY A 2 -9.05 -1.47 -2.57
N THR A 3 -7.87 -2.06 -2.49
CA THR A 3 -7.67 -3.42 -1.95
C THR A 3 -8.08 -3.51 -0.48
N ALA A 4 -7.79 -2.48 0.32
CA ALA A 4 -8.17 -2.45 1.74
C ALA A 4 -9.69 -2.39 1.93
N SER A 5 -10.40 -1.61 1.08
CA SER A 5 -11.86 -1.47 1.15
C SER A 5 -12.64 -2.65 0.56
N THR A 6 -11.99 -3.63 -0.04
CA THR A 6 -12.62 -4.83 -0.61
C THR A 6 -12.05 -6.09 0.02
N ALA A 7 -10.89 -6.55 -0.44
CA ALA A 7 -10.24 -7.74 0.08
C ALA A 7 -9.92 -7.63 1.58
N GLY A 8 -9.56 -6.42 2.06
CA GLY A 8 -9.29 -6.17 3.48
C GLY A 8 -10.51 -6.41 4.36
N ILE A 9 -11.69 -5.88 3.96
CA ILE A 9 -12.95 -6.08 4.70
C ILE A 9 -13.30 -7.58 4.75
N ILE A 10 -13.25 -8.26 3.61
CA ILE A 10 -13.56 -9.70 3.53
C ILE A 10 -12.59 -10.49 4.42
N SER A 11 -11.29 -10.24 4.33
CA SER A 11 -10.28 -10.93 5.12
C SER A 11 -10.46 -10.70 6.61
N MET A 12 -10.77 -9.46 7.02
CA MET A 12 -11.02 -9.13 8.44
C MET A 12 -12.29 -9.78 8.95
N SER A 13 -13.34 -9.87 8.12
CA SER A 13 -14.57 -10.55 8.47
C SER A 13 -14.37 -12.05 8.66
N ILE A 14 -13.60 -12.69 7.77
CA ILE A 14 -13.22 -14.10 7.90
C ILE A 14 -12.40 -14.30 9.18
N SER A 15 -11.43 -13.43 9.43
CA SER A 15 -10.59 -13.47 10.63
C SER A 15 -11.41 -13.36 11.92
N ASN A 16 -12.37 -12.44 11.97
CA ASN A 16 -13.28 -12.30 13.11
C ASN A 16 -14.18 -13.51 13.29
N ALA A 17 -14.70 -14.09 12.19
CA ALA A 17 -15.49 -15.31 12.23
C ALA A 17 -14.70 -16.53 12.74
N MET A 18 -13.39 -16.55 12.49
CA MET A 18 -12.47 -17.58 12.97
C MET A 18 -11.88 -17.26 14.36
N SER A 19 -12.32 -16.18 15.00
CA SER A 19 -11.85 -15.73 16.31
C SER A 19 -10.34 -15.45 16.39
N PHE A 20 -9.72 -15.08 15.28
CA PHE A 20 -8.33 -14.62 15.29
C PHE A 20 -8.17 -13.25 15.97
N ASN A 21 -6.97 -13.01 16.50
CA ASN A 21 -6.66 -11.73 17.13
C ASN A 21 -6.73 -10.57 16.11
N PRO A 22 -7.64 -9.58 16.31
CA PRO A 22 -7.81 -8.47 15.35
C PRO A 22 -6.55 -7.63 15.11
N LEU A 23 -5.63 -7.56 16.09
CA LEU A 23 -4.37 -6.83 15.93
C LEU A 23 -3.45 -7.53 14.93
N ILE A 24 -3.30 -8.86 15.07
CA ILE A 24 -2.44 -9.66 14.19
C ILE A 24 -3.04 -9.72 12.79
N SER A 25 -4.35 -9.98 12.70
CA SER A 25 -5.07 -10.04 11.43
C SER A 25 -5.05 -8.71 10.70
N GLY A 26 -5.31 -7.61 11.42
CA GLY A 26 -5.24 -6.26 10.86
C GLY A 26 -3.84 -5.92 10.37
N GLY A 27 -2.80 -6.30 11.13
CA GLY A 27 -1.41 -6.14 10.71
C GLY A 27 -1.05 -6.97 9.47
N ALA A 28 -1.56 -8.21 9.38
CA ALA A 28 -1.34 -9.08 8.23
C ALA A 28 -2.01 -8.53 6.96
N ILE A 29 -3.25 -8.08 7.07
CA ILE A 29 -3.98 -7.47 5.96
C ILE A 29 -3.29 -6.19 5.50
N LEU A 30 -2.87 -5.33 6.42
CA LEU A 30 -2.12 -4.11 6.11
C LEU A 30 -0.78 -4.43 5.43
N SER A 31 -0.05 -5.46 5.91
CA SER A 31 1.18 -5.95 5.27
C SER A 31 0.94 -6.35 3.81
N GLY A 32 -0.15 -7.06 3.53
CA GLY A 32 -0.55 -7.44 2.17
C GLY A 32 -0.91 -6.23 1.30
N CYS A 33 -1.63 -5.25 1.85
CA CYS A 33 -1.96 -4.01 1.14
C CYS A 33 -0.70 -3.25 0.71
N PHE A 34 0.28 -3.12 1.60
CA PHE A 34 1.52 -2.39 1.30
C PHE A 34 2.50 -3.19 0.46
N PHE A 35 2.51 -4.52 0.56
CA PHE A 35 3.22 -5.33 -0.42
C PHE A 35 2.71 -5.06 -1.84
N GLY A 36 1.38 -5.00 -2.01
CA GLY A 36 0.75 -4.65 -3.28
C GLY A 36 1.01 -3.20 -3.69
N ASP A 37 0.89 -2.24 -2.77
CA ASP A 37 1.15 -0.82 -3.05
C ASP A 37 2.59 -0.60 -3.52
N ARG A 38 3.57 -1.23 -2.89
CA ARG A 38 4.97 -1.12 -3.26
C ARG A 38 5.31 -1.86 -4.55
N SER A 39 4.75 -3.04 -4.79
CA SER A 39 5.23 -3.98 -5.80
C SER A 39 4.32 -4.12 -7.03
N SER A 40 3.30 -3.28 -7.16
CA SER A 40 2.35 -3.32 -8.27
C SER A 40 2.62 -2.23 -9.30
N PRO A 41 2.52 -2.51 -10.59
CA PRO A 41 2.57 -1.49 -11.63
C PRO A 41 1.36 -0.54 -11.58
N MET A 42 0.32 -0.89 -10.81
CA MET A 42 -0.88 -0.09 -10.58
C MET A 42 -0.74 0.85 -9.37
N SER A 43 0.39 0.80 -8.67
CA SER A 43 0.63 1.62 -7.48
C SER A 43 0.86 3.07 -7.83
N THR A 44 0.13 3.96 -7.15
CA THR A 44 0.32 5.39 -7.24
C THR A 44 1.63 5.84 -6.58
N SER A 45 2.07 5.16 -5.53
CA SER A 45 3.35 5.44 -4.85
C SER A 45 4.52 5.06 -5.75
N ALA A 46 4.51 3.86 -6.36
CA ALA A 46 5.55 3.42 -7.29
C ALA A 46 5.64 4.33 -8.53
N LEU A 47 4.49 4.76 -9.07
CA LEU A 47 4.46 5.70 -10.19
C LEU A 47 5.00 7.08 -9.78
N LEU A 48 4.65 7.55 -8.58
CA LEU A 48 5.16 8.82 -8.04
C LEU A 48 6.69 8.78 -7.89
N VAL A 49 7.22 7.72 -7.28
CA VAL A 49 8.67 7.54 -7.11
C VAL A 49 9.37 7.49 -8.45
N ALA A 50 8.87 6.70 -9.42
CA ALA A 50 9.43 6.62 -10.76
C ALA A 50 9.44 8.00 -11.46
N THR A 51 8.37 8.77 -11.30
CA THR A 51 8.25 10.12 -11.86
C THR A 51 9.23 11.11 -11.23
N LEU A 52 9.33 11.12 -9.91
CA LEU A 52 10.24 12.00 -9.17
C LEU A 52 11.71 11.73 -9.51
N THR A 53 12.07 10.43 -9.54
CA THR A 53 13.45 9.98 -9.79
C THR A 53 13.79 9.92 -11.28
N LYS A 54 12.80 10.10 -12.18
CA LYS A 54 12.94 9.98 -13.64
C LYS A 54 13.48 8.59 -14.05
N THR A 55 12.96 7.54 -13.45
CA THR A 55 13.33 6.14 -13.71
C THR A 55 12.20 5.37 -14.37
N ASP A 56 12.52 4.22 -14.96
CA ASP A 56 11.52 3.33 -15.54
C ASP A 56 10.79 2.55 -14.44
N LEU A 57 9.45 2.63 -14.43
CA LEU A 57 8.60 1.98 -13.44
C LEU A 57 8.81 0.45 -13.41
N TYR A 58 8.89 -0.19 -14.56
CA TYR A 58 9.01 -1.65 -14.64
C TYR A 58 10.39 -2.13 -14.19
N LYS A 59 11.43 -1.32 -14.44
CA LYS A 59 12.78 -1.59 -13.94
C LYS A 59 12.82 -1.45 -12.41
N ASN A 60 12.18 -0.42 -11.88
CA ASN A 60 12.03 -0.24 -10.42
C ASN A 60 11.30 -1.42 -9.80
N LEU A 61 10.18 -1.86 -10.37
CA LEU A 61 9.43 -3.03 -9.92
C LEU A 61 10.31 -4.28 -9.85
N LYS A 62 11.12 -4.53 -10.87
CA LYS A 62 12.06 -5.66 -10.87
C LYS A 62 13.07 -5.58 -9.71
N ASN A 63 13.59 -4.39 -9.43
CA ASN A 63 14.50 -4.17 -8.31
C ASN A 63 13.79 -4.32 -6.96
N MET A 64 12.57 -3.81 -6.84
CA MET A 64 11.72 -3.96 -5.66
C MET A 64 11.40 -5.42 -5.35
N PHE A 65 11.10 -6.24 -6.36
CA PHE A 65 10.88 -7.68 -6.18
C PHE A 65 12.11 -8.38 -5.58
N ARG A 66 13.32 -8.03 -6.02
CA ARG A 66 14.55 -8.62 -5.46
C ARG A 66 14.74 -8.31 -3.97
N THR A 67 14.38 -7.10 -3.55
CA THR A 67 14.54 -6.66 -2.15
C THR A 67 13.39 -7.08 -1.24
N CYS A 68 12.24 -7.52 -1.79
CA CYS A 68 11.08 -7.90 -1.00
C CYS A 68 10.98 -9.39 -0.65
N ILE A 69 11.70 -10.28 -1.36
CA ILE A 69 11.55 -11.74 -1.19
C ILE A 69 11.85 -12.15 0.25
N LEU A 70 13.00 -11.80 0.78
CA LEU A 70 13.38 -12.17 2.14
C LEU A 70 12.48 -11.53 3.19
N PRO A 71 12.16 -10.21 3.15
CA PRO A 71 11.15 -9.62 4.02
C PRO A 71 9.79 -10.31 3.97
N LEU A 72 9.32 -10.68 2.79
CA LEU A 72 8.03 -11.37 2.62
C LEU A 72 8.03 -12.75 3.26
N VAL A 73 9.08 -13.54 3.02
CA VAL A 73 9.21 -14.88 3.62
C VAL A 73 9.22 -14.79 5.14
N LEU A 74 10.01 -13.87 5.72
CA LEU A 74 10.03 -13.67 7.17
C LEU A 74 8.67 -13.20 7.71
N THR A 75 7.97 -12.36 6.97
CA THR A 75 6.61 -11.92 7.32
C THR A 75 5.66 -13.11 7.40
N ILE A 76 5.66 -13.98 6.39
CA ILE A 76 4.82 -15.18 6.35
C ILE A 76 5.16 -16.10 7.54
N ILE A 77 6.44 -16.38 7.76
CA ILE A 77 6.89 -17.22 8.88
C ILE A 77 6.43 -16.63 10.22
N THR A 78 6.58 -15.31 10.41
CA THR A 78 6.17 -14.65 11.65
C THR A 78 4.67 -14.80 11.90
N TYR A 79 3.82 -14.58 10.88
CA TYR A 79 2.38 -14.79 11.04
C TYR A 79 2.02 -16.26 11.28
N GLN A 80 2.74 -17.22 10.67
CA GLN A 80 2.52 -18.64 10.98
C GLN A 80 2.86 -18.95 12.45
N ILE A 81 3.94 -18.41 13.00
CA ILE A 81 4.30 -18.57 14.40
C ILE A 81 3.21 -18.03 15.32
N PHE A 82 2.65 -16.86 15.03
CA PHE A 82 1.55 -16.29 15.80
C PHE A 82 0.25 -17.10 15.73
N ASN A 83 0.08 -17.94 14.70
CA ASN A 83 -1.06 -18.81 14.54
C ASN A 83 -0.87 -20.23 15.12
N LEU A 84 0.33 -20.56 15.61
CA LEU A 84 0.60 -21.86 16.24
C LEU A 84 -0.23 -21.98 17.54
N GLY A 85 -0.98 -23.06 17.65
CA GLY A 85 -1.79 -23.36 18.84
C GLY A 85 -3.15 -22.67 18.90
N ILE A 86 -3.58 -22.01 17.83
CA ILE A 86 -4.94 -21.49 17.72
C ILE A 86 -5.84 -22.57 17.14
N ASP A 87 -6.81 -23.04 17.95
CA ASP A 87 -7.88 -23.91 17.47
C ASP A 87 -8.87 -23.11 16.63
N VAL A 88 -8.78 -23.27 15.32
CA VAL A 88 -9.62 -22.54 14.37
C VAL A 88 -11.04 -23.11 14.40
N LYS A 89 -11.99 -22.37 14.96
CA LYS A 89 -13.42 -22.66 14.81
C LYS A 89 -13.92 -22.01 13.53
N ILE A 90 -14.13 -22.80 12.48
CA ILE A 90 -14.65 -22.29 11.20
C ILE A 90 -16.13 -21.97 11.39
N ASP A 91 -16.47 -20.69 11.48
CA ASP A 91 -17.85 -20.22 11.37
C ASP A 91 -18.14 -19.87 9.89
N ASN A 92 -18.86 -20.74 9.22
CA ASN A 92 -19.24 -20.57 7.82
C ASN A 92 -20.29 -19.48 7.58
N ARG A 93 -20.80 -18.80 8.62
CA ARG A 93 -21.87 -17.79 8.48
C ARG A 93 -21.49 -16.68 7.50
N GLY A 94 -20.29 -16.10 7.65
CA GLY A 94 -19.81 -15.04 6.74
C GLY A 94 -19.73 -15.48 5.29
N ILE A 95 -19.23 -16.70 5.05
CA ILE A 95 -19.13 -17.28 3.70
C ILE A 95 -20.52 -17.53 3.11
N ASN A 96 -21.44 -18.05 3.91
CA ASN A 96 -22.82 -18.30 3.45
C ASN A 96 -23.55 -17.00 3.14
N LEU A 97 -23.40 -15.96 3.96
CA LEU A 97 -23.96 -14.64 3.72
C LEU A 97 -23.47 -14.03 2.40
N ILE A 98 -22.18 -14.19 2.08
CA ILE A 98 -21.62 -13.70 0.81
C ILE A 98 -22.17 -14.53 -0.38
N LYS A 99 -22.32 -15.84 -0.22
CA LYS A 99 -22.90 -16.73 -1.25
C LYS A 99 -24.37 -16.43 -1.56
N GLU A 100 -25.12 -15.89 -0.61
CA GLU A 100 -26.51 -15.47 -0.82
C GLU A 100 -26.62 -14.22 -1.69
N ILE A 101 -25.60 -13.36 -1.67
CA ILE A 101 -25.62 -12.08 -2.39
C ILE A 101 -24.96 -12.18 -3.75
N PHE A 102 -23.91 -12.98 -3.89
CA PHE A 102 -23.12 -13.08 -5.10
C PHE A 102 -23.18 -14.48 -5.74
N ASN A 103 -23.37 -14.47 -7.05
CA ASN A 103 -23.23 -15.68 -7.87
C ASN A 103 -21.75 -15.93 -8.15
N PHE A 104 -21.20 -16.98 -7.59
CA PHE A 104 -19.80 -17.35 -7.81
C PHE A 104 -19.64 -18.06 -9.15
N ASN A 105 -18.84 -17.47 -10.03
CA ASN A 105 -18.45 -18.06 -11.31
C ASN A 105 -16.94 -17.85 -11.50
N LEU A 106 -16.26 -18.86 -12.00
CA LEU A 106 -14.82 -18.82 -12.24
C LEU A 106 -14.43 -17.69 -13.20
N LEU A 107 -15.30 -17.31 -14.12
CA LEU A 107 -15.09 -16.21 -15.06
C LEU A 107 -14.97 -14.84 -14.38
N LEU A 108 -15.45 -14.69 -13.14
CA LEU A 108 -15.28 -13.45 -12.36
C LEU A 108 -13.81 -13.16 -11.98
N ILE A 109 -12.92 -14.11 -12.19
CA ILE A 109 -11.47 -13.92 -12.05
C ILE A 109 -10.88 -13.13 -13.24
N VAL A 110 -11.58 -13.05 -14.37
CA VAL A 110 -11.08 -12.39 -15.59
C VAL A 110 -10.73 -10.90 -15.39
N PRO A 111 -11.57 -10.06 -14.76
CA PRO A 111 -11.22 -8.65 -14.52
C PRO A 111 -9.91 -8.46 -13.74
N PRO A 112 -9.70 -9.07 -12.56
CA PRO A 112 -8.43 -8.93 -11.86
C PRO A 112 -7.25 -9.58 -12.61
N LEU A 113 -7.46 -10.68 -13.30
CA LEU A 113 -6.44 -11.33 -14.11
C LEU A 113 -6.02 -10.46 -15.30
N SER A 114 -6.96 -9.73 -15.91
CA SER A 114 -6.66 -8.79 -17.01
C SER A 114 -5.66 -7.72 -16.60
N ILE A 115 -5.74 -7.21 -15.37
CA ILE A 115 -4.78 -6.23 -14.83
C ILE A 115 -3.37 -6.81 -14.85
N ILE A 116 -3.20 -8.03 -14.37
CA ILE A 116 -1.90 -8.71 -14.31
C ILE A 116 -1.35 -8.94 -15.72
N LEU A 117 -2.18 -9.49 -16.61
CA LEU A 117 -1.77 -9.78 -17.98
C LEU A 117 -1.38 -8.51 -18.75
N LEU A 118 -2.21 -7.47 -18.72
CA LEU A 118 -1.94 -6.22 -19.42
C LEU A 118 -0.71 -5.49 -18.83
N SER A 119 -0.45 -5.65 -17.54
CA SER A 119 0.77 -5.12 -16.89
C SER A 119 2.04 -5.83 -17.40
N ILE A 120 1.98 -7.14 -17.63
CA ILE A 120 3.10 -7.90 -18.21
C ILE A 120 3.41 -7.39 -19.64
N PHE A 121 2.36 -7.04 -20.40
CA PHE A 121 2.51 -6.44 -21.73
C PHE A 121 2.85 -4.94 -21.70
N LYS A 122 3.10 -4.36 -20.50
CA LYS A 122 3.47 -2.95 -20.30
C LYS A 122 2.43 -1.97 -20.87
N VAL A 123 1.17 -2.33 -20.87
CA VAL A 123 0.08 -1.44 -21.26
C VAL A 123 0.00 -0.27 -20.28
N ASP A 124 -0.31 0.92 -20.79
CA ASP A 124 -0.47 2.11 -19.97
C ASP A 124 -1.44 1.86 -18.80
N LEU A 125 -1.07 2.34 -17.62
CA LEU A 125 -1.79 2.10 -16.38
C LEU A 125 -3.27 2.51 -16.47
N LYS A 126 -3.57 3.67 -17.06
CA LYS A 126 -4.93 4.19 -17.17
C LYS A 126 -5.79 3.32 -18.08
N ILE A 127 -5.21 2.86 -19.19
CA ILE A 127 -5.88 1.97 -20.15
C ILE A 127 -6.15 0.62 -19.50
N ASN A 128 -5.17 0.08 -18.77
CA ASN A 128 -5.32 -1.18 -18.04
C ASN A 128 -6.45 -1.13 -17.01
N MET A 129 -6.49 -0.06 -16.19
CA MET A 129 -7.57 0.17 -15.24
C MET A 129 -8.93 0.28 -15.92
N LEU A 130 -9.02 1.05 -17.02
CA LEU A 130 -10.27 1.23 -17.77
C LEU A 130 -10.80 -0.10 -18.31
N ILE A 131 -9.92 -0.92 -18.90
CA ILE A 131 -10.30 -2.25 -19.41
C ILE A 131 -10.84 -3.12 -18.27
N SER A 132 -10.16 -3.17 -17.13
CA SER A 132 -10.61 -3.96 -15.98
C SER A 132 -11.96 -3.49 -15.44
N ILE A 133 -12.19 -2.16 -15.38
CA ILE A 133 -13.49 -1.60 -14.98
C ILE A 133 -14.59 -1.99 -15.96
N LEU A 134 -14.34 -1.87 -17.28
CA LEU A 134 -15.33 -2.24 -18.30
C LEU A 134 -15.65 -3.74 -18.25
N LEU A 135 -14.66 -4.60 -18.07
CA LEU A 135 -14.86 -6.03 -17.85
C LEU A 135 -15.70 -6.29 -16.58
N SER A 136 -15.38 -5.61 -15.48
CA SER A 136 -16.14 -5.75 -14.23
C SER A 136 -17.61 -5.34 -14.39
N ILE A 137 -17.88 -4.25 -15.11
CA ILE A 137 -19.25 -3.81 -15.45
C ILE A 137 -19.98 -4.89 -16.25
N PHE A 138 -19.33 -5.42 -17.30
CA PHE A 138 -19.91 -6.47 -18.13
C PHE A 138 -20.22 -7.72 -17.30
N PHE A 139 -19.29 -8.19 -16.49
CA PHE A 139 -19.49 -9.37 -15.63
C PHE A 139 -20.55 -9.15 -14.55
N ALA A 140 -20.65 -7.92 -14.00
CA ALA A 140 -21.71 -7.57 -13.06
C ALA A 140 -23.09 -7.63 -13.71
N ALA A 141 -23.23 -7.17 -14.93
CA ALA A 141 -24.49 -7.26 -15.66
C ALA A 141 -24.87 -8.70 -16.02
N VAL A 142 -23.90 -9.48 -16.52
CA VAL A 142 -24.17 -10.84 -17.04
C VAL A 142 -24.30 -11.89 -15.94
N PHE A 143 -23.38 -11.91 -14.96
CA PHE A 143 -23.32 -12.97 -13.94
C PHE A 143 -24.01 -12.60 -12.63
N GLN A 144 -24.10 -11.31 -12.30
CA GLN A 144 -24.77 -10.86 -11.08
C GLN A 144 -26.18 -10.33 -11.34
N ASN A 145 -26.66 -10.37 -12.59
CA ASN A 145 -27.97 -9.86 -13.01
C ASN A 145 -28.27 -8.43 -12.52
N LYS A 146 -27.23 -7.58 -12.45
CA LYS A 146 -27.38 -6.20 -12.01
C LYS A 146 -27.81 -5.28 -13.14
N SER A 147 -28.78 -4.42 -12.87
CA SER A 147 -29.20 -3.42 -13.83
C SER A 147 -28.12 -2.34 -14.03
N ALA A 148 -28.15 -1.67 -15.18
CA ALA A 148 -27.21 -0.57 -15.46
C ALA A 148 -27.26 0.53 -14.38
N MET A 149 -28.43 0.81 -13.82
CA MET A 149 -28.62 1.81 -12.77
C MET A 149 -27.96 1.35 -11.44
N GLU A 150 -28.09 0.08 -11.08
CA GLU A 150 -27.45 -0.47 -9.87
C GLU A 150 -25.92 -0.43 -10.01
N ILE A 151 -25.39 -0.80 -11.19
CA ILE A 151 -23.97 -0.73 -11.48
C ILE A 151 -23.47 0.70 -11.41
N PHE A 152 -24.18 1.65 -12.02
CA PHE A 152 -23.84 3.08 -11.97
C PHE A 152 -23.85 3.61 -10.54
N ARG A 153 -24.88 3.27 -9.74
CA ARG A 153 -24.91 3.63 -8.32
C ARG A 153 -23.76 3.05 -7.54
N ALA A 154 -23.40 1.78 -7.76
CA ALA A 154 -22.28 1.13 -7.11
C ALA A 154 -20.94 1.80 -7.46
N LEU A 155 -20.75 2.22 -8.71
CA LEU A 155 -19.55 2.95 -9.14
C LEU A 155 -19.43 4.33 -8.47
N ILE A 156 -20.52 5.05 -8.31
CA ILE A 156 -20.51 6.41 -7.74
C ILE A 156 -20.53 6.37 -6.21
N PHE A 157 -21.53 5.70 -5.62
CA PHE A 157 -21.83 5.74 -4.19
C PHE A 157 -21.28 4.54 -3.42
N GLY A 158 -20.77 3.51 -4.13
CA GLY A 158 -20.35 2.25 -3.53
C GLY A 158 -21.46 1.21 -3.53
N PHE A 159 -21.05 -0.02 -3.23
CA PHE A 159 -21.96 -1.15 -3.10
C PHE A 159 -22.62 -1.11 -1.73
N HIS A 160 -23.97 -1.18 -1.69
CA HIS A 160 -24.75 -1.14 -0.47
C HIS A 160 -25.85 -2.19 -0.49
N VAL A 161 -25.87 -3.04 0.53
CA VAL A 161 -26.92 -4.03 0.79
C VAL A 161 -27.41 -3.88 2.23
N ASN A 162 -28.74 -3.83 2.41
CA ASN A 162 -29.38 -3.74 3.71
C ASN A 162 -29.58 -5.15 4.33
N SER A 163 -28.47 -5.82 4.68
CA SER A 163 -28.47 -7.13 5.32
C SER A 163 -27.27 -7.24 6.24
N ASP A 164 -27.22 -8.29 7.07
CA ASP A 164 -26.02 -8.53 7.90
C ASP A 164 -24.76 -8.74 7.06
N ALA A 165 -24.90 -9.29 5.84
CA ALA A 165 -23.80 -9.34 4.89
C ALA A 165 -23.35 -7.94 4.43
N GLY A 166 -24.24 -6.95 4.40
CA GLY A 166 -23.89 -5.57 4.08
C GLY A 166 -22.82 -5.01 5.02
N LYS A 167 -22.82 -5.40 6.29
CA LYS A 167 -21.77 -4.99 7.26
C LYS A 167 -20.37 -5.47 6.86
N LEU A 168 -20.31 -6.54 6.06
CA LEU A 168 -19.07 -7.17 5.61
C LEU A 168 -18.57 -6.62 4.26
N ILE A 169 -19.48 -6.15 3.40
CA ILE A 169 -19.18 -5.88 1.98
C ILE A 169 -19.57 -4.47 1.51
N ASN A 170 -20.32 -3.70 2.31
CA ASN A 170 -20.70 -2.34 1.95
C ASN A 170 -19.47 -1.43 1.92
N GLY A 171 -19.32 -0.66 0.84
CA GLY A 171 -18.26 0.31 0.69
C GLY A 171 -17.87 0.58 -0.76
N GLY A 172 -16.74 1.24 -0.94
CA GLY A 172 -16.23 1.62 -2.25
C GLY A 172 -16.95 2.84 -2.83
N GLY A 173 -16.92 2.93 -4.17
CA GLY A 173 -17.51 4.05 -4.91
C GLY A 173 -16.62 5.29 -4.99
N PHE A 174 -16.81 6.06 -6.05
CA PHE A 174 -16.01 7.27 -6.32
C PHE A 174 -16.11 8.31 -5.19
N ILE A 175 -17.29 8.49 -4.61
CA ILE A 175 -17.54 9.50 -3.57
C ILE A 175 -16.73 9.19 -2.30
N SER A 176 -16.55 7.93 -1.94
CA SER A 176 -15.76 7.55 -0.76
C SER A 176 -14.30 8.01 -0.88
N MET A 177 -13.79 8.14 -2.10
CA MET A 177 -12.43 8.57 -2.39
C MET A 177 -12.25 10.09 -2.46
N LEU A 178 -13.33 10.89 -2.56
CA LEU A 178 -13.25 12.35 -2.67
C LEU A 178 -12.56 12.98 -1.45
N LYS A 179 -12.84 12.50 -0.24
CA LYS A 179 -12.19 12.98 0.97
C LYS A 179 -10.68 12.77 0.91
N MET A 180 -10.25 11.59 0.43
CA MET A 180 -8.83 11.27 0.26
C MET A 180 -8.17 12.14 -0.81
N LEU A 181 -8.87 12.35 -1.94
CA LEU A 181 -8.40 13.21 -3.02
C LEU A 181 -8.17 14.64 -2.53
N LEU A 182 -9.12 15.20 -1.74
CA LEU A 182 -9.00 16.53 -1.15
C LEU A 182 -7.80 16.63 -0.19
N ILE A 183 -7.64 15.63 0.71
CA ILE A 183 -6.52 15.62 1.66
C ILE A 183 -5.18 15.56 0.92
N VAL A 184 -5.05 14.68 -0.07
CA VAL A 184 -3.83 14.56 -0.88
C VAL A 184 -3.58 15.84 -1.68
N GLY A 185 -4.64 16.43 -2.27
CA GLY A 185 -4.55 17.68 -3.04
C GLY A 185 -4.05 18.85 -2.18
N ILE A 186 -4.66 19.06 -1.02
CA ILE A 186 -4.24 20.11 -0.08
C ILE A 186 -2.83 19.87 0.41
N SER A 187 -2.50 18.62 0.77
CA SER A 187 -1.16 18.25 1.24
C SER A 187 -0.08 18.45 0.17
N SER A 188 -0.41 18.26 -1.10
CA SER A 188 0.51 18.54 -2.20
C SER A 188 0.86 20.03 -2.31
N GLY A 189 -0.07 20.91 -1.90
CA GLY A 189 0.19 22.35 -1.79
C GLY A 189 1.28 22.69 -0.75
N TYR A 190 1.33 21.96 0.37
CA TYR A 190 2.41 22.12 1.35
C TYR A 190 3.79 21.80 0.78
N PHE A 191 3.89 20.82 -0.12
CA PHE A 191 5.16 20.53 -0.79
C PHE A 191 5.69 21.73 -1.57
N GLY A 192 4.83 22.40 -2.34
CA GLY A 192 5.18 23.64 -3.04
C GLY A 192 5.69 24.73 -2.09
N PHE A 193 4.97 24.93 -0.96
CA PHE A 193 5.37 25.90 0.06
C PHE A 193 6.76 25.58 0.65
N PHE A 194 7.04 24.35 1.04
CA PHE A 194 8.35 23.93 1.55
C PHE A 194 9.47 24.11 0.53
N LYS A 195 9.18 23.90 -0.75
CA LYS A 195 10.16 24.04 -1.83
C LYS A 195 10.52 25.52 -2.07
N GLU A 196 9.51 26.40 -2.12
CA GLU A 196 9.71 27.83 -2.44
C GLU A 196 10.27 28.63 -1.24
N THR A 197 9.90 28.30 -0.01
CA THR A 197 10.32 29.04 1.20
C THR A 197 11.74 28.73 1.66
N GLN A 198 12.47 27.83 0.98
CA GLN A 198 13.83 27.41 1.34
C GLN A 198 14.00 26.93 2.80
N LEU A 199 12.91 26.65 3.51
CA LEU A 199 12.94 26.17 4.90
C LEU A 199 13.78 24.90 5.08
N LEU A 200 13.93 24.13 4.01
CA LEU A 200 14.66 22.87 4.04
C LEU A 200 16.17 23.00 3.78
N VAL A 201 16.66 24.19 3.40
CA VAL A 201 18.09 24.37 3.00
C VAL A 201 19.05 24.02 4.14
N GLY A 202 18.76 24.47 5.36
CA GLY A 202 19.58 24.14 6.53
C GLY A 202 19.62 22.64 6.82
N VAL A 203 18.46 21.99 6.75
CA VAL A 203 18.31 20.54 6.98
C VAL A 203 19.00 19.74 5.88
N LYS A 204 18.90 20.16 4.61
CA LYS A 204 19.61 19.54 3.47
C LYS A 204 21.13 19.48 3.68
N LYS A 205 21.73 20.58 4.21
CA LYS A 205 23.18 20.61 4.49
C LYS A 205 23.58 19.56 5.52
N ILE A 206 22.79 19.41 6.59
CA ILE A 206 23.03 18.41 7.63
C ILE A 206 22.91 17.00 7.04
N ILE A 207 21.85 16.75 6.30
CA ILE A 207 21.58 15.45 5.66
C ILE A 207 22.71 15.09 4.71
N LYS A 208 23.15 15.98 3.84
CA LYS A 208 24.27 15.75 2.92
C LYS A 208 25.57 15.36 3.65
N LYS A 209 25.84 15.99 4.80
CA LYS A 209 26.97 15.64 5.66
C LYS A 209 26.80 14.23 6.29
N LEU A 210 25.57 13.82 6.61
CA LEU A 210 25.30 12.48 7.15
C LEU A 210 25.51 11.39 6.08
N PHE A 211 25.06 11.60 4.83
CA PHE A 211 25.26 10.67 3.72
C PHE A 211 26.75 10.36 3.43
N SER A 212 27.67 11.29 3.75
CA SER A 212 29.11 11.03 3.64
C SER A 212 29.66 10.14 4.76
N LYS A 213 28.92 9.95 5.85
CA LYS A 213 29.42 9.26 7.07
C LYS A 213 28.71 7.96 7.39
N LEU A 214 27.46 7.83 7.02
CA LEU A 214 26.57 6.72 7.38
C LEU A 214 26.01 6.05 6.11
N PRO A 215 25.59 4.77 6.21
CA PRO A 215 24.92 4.07 5.13
C PRO A 215 23.64 4.80 4.69
N ASP A 216 23.40 4.86 3.38
CA ASP A 216 22.29 5.60 2.79
C ASP A 216 20.92 5.20 3.39
N MET A 217 20.67 3.91 3.53
CA MET A 217 19.42 3.38 4.07
C MET A 217 19.14 3.76 5.53
N ILE A 218 20.17 3.94 6.37
CA ILE A 218 19.98 4.43 7.74
C ILE A 218 19.43 5.85 7.71
N ILE A 219 20.06 6.70 6.90
CA ILE A 219 19.67 8.11 6.80
C ILE A 219 18.27 8.22 6.19
N MET A 220 18.01 7.46 5.12
CA MET A 220 16.70 7.41 4.47
C MET A 220 15.62 6.93 5.43
N SER A 221 15.86 5.88 6.22
CA SER A 221 14.88 5.35 7.19
C SER A 221 14.57 6.35 8.29
N VAL A 222 15.58 6.93 8.92
CA VAL A 222 15.37 7.92 10.00
C VAL A 222 14.68 9.17 9.45
N MET A 223 15.16 9.68 8.31
CA MET A 223 14.61 10.86 7.67
C MET A 223 13.15 10.66 7.24
N SER A 224 12.83 9.53 6.62
CA SER A 224 11.47 9.23 6.17
C SER A 224 10.50 9.07 7.34
N ILE A 225 10.92 8.48 8.46
CA ILE A 225 10.09 8.40 9.68
C ILE A 225 9.81 9.80 10.21
N LEU A 226 10.84 10.64 10.37
CA LEU A 226 10.67 12.01 10.87
C LEU A 226 9.75 12.82 9.95
N ILE A 227 9.94 12.73 8.64
CA ILE A 227 9.09 13.41 7.67
C ILE A 227 7.65 12.87 7.75
N SER A 228 7.45 11.57 7.91
CA SER A 228 6.12 10.95 8.00
C SER A 228 5.33 11.37 9.23
N VAL A 229 6.01 11.72 10.33
CA VAL A 229 5.38 12.31 11.53
C VAL A 229 4.69 13.63 11.20
N PHE A 230 5.31 14.47 10.37
CA PHE A 230 4.79 15.81 10.03
C PHE A 230 3.90 15.81 8.79
N SER A 231 4.16 14.93 7.83
CA SER A 231 3.47 14.95 6.53
C SER A 231 2.04 14.46 6.57
N SER A 232 1.68 13.64 7.55
CA SER A 232 0.36 13.03 7.75
C SER A 232 -0.18 12.20 6.57
N ASN A 233 0.55 12.12 5.44
CA ASN A 233 0.21 11.26 4.30
C ASN A 233 1.47 10.78 3.56
N GLN A 234 1.34 9.64 2.85
CA GLN A 234 2.42 8.97 2.15
C GLN A 234 2.98 9.81 0.98
N THR A 235 2.12 10.44 0.20
CA THR A 235 2.52 11.22 -0.98
C THR A 235 3.49 12.34 -0.58
N LEU A 236 3.13 13.13 0.42
CA LEU A 236 3.99 14.20 0.93
C LEU A 236 5.27 13.65 1.56
N SER A 237 5.18 12.51 2.30
CA SER A 237 6.37 11.84 2.84
C SER A 237 7.37 11.47 1.75
N ILE A 238 6.91 10.88 0.66
CA ILE A 238 7.74 10.50 -0.49
C ILE A 238 8.37 11.76 -1.12
N MET A 239 7.56 12.77 -1.40
CA MET A 239 8.02 13.99 -2.08
C MET A 239 9.07 14.75 -1.26
N LEU A 240 8.85 14.93 0.05
CA LEU A 240 9.80 15.60 0.93
C LEU A 240 11.07 14.77 1.14
N THR A 241 10.95 13.46 1.30
CA THR A 241 12.12 12.58 1.44
C THR A 241 12.97 12.60 0.17
N TYR A 242 12.34 12.54 -1.01
CA TYR A 242 13.02 12.69 -2.28
C TYR A 242 13.75 14.03 -2.37
N GLU A 243 13.07 15.15 -2.07
CA GLU A 243 13.66 16.50 -2.15
C GLU A 243 14.87 16.68 -1.23
N MET A 244 14.86 15.98 -0.07
CA MET A 244 15.96 16.04 0.89
C MET A 244 17.13 15.15 0.49
N ALA A 245 16.88 14.01 -0.18
CA ALA A 245 17.91 13.01 -0.48
C ALA A 245 18.54 13.16 -1.87
N ARG A 246 17.81 13.67 -2.87
CA ARG A 246 18.17 13.61 -4.30
C ARG A 246 19.58 14.09 -4.63
N GLU A 247 20.07 15.14 -3.94
CA GLU A 247 21.41 15.70 -4.19
C GLU A 247 22.55 14.83 -3.64
N SER A 248 22.22 13.87 -2.78
CA SER A 248 23.20 12.95 -2.17
C SER A 248 23.36 11.65 -2.95
N TYR A 249 22.43 11.36 -3.86
CA TYR A 249 22.47 10.18 -4.70
C TYR A 249 23.03 10.49 -6.09
N LYS A 250 23.94 9.64 -6.57
CA LYS A 250 24.46 9.66 -7.95
C LYS A 250 23.63 8.80 -8.89
N ASP A 251 22.98 7.77 -8.36
CA ASP A 251 22.17 6.81 -9.10
C ASP A 251 20.69 6.98 -8.73
N ASN A 252 19.90 7.36 -9.74
CA ASN A 252 18.48 7.58 -9.59
C ASN A 252 17.70 6.28 -9.35
N GLU A 253 18.18 5.14 -9.85
CA GLU A 253 17.53 3.84 -9.62
C GLU A 253 17.72 3.40 -8.17
N LYS A 254 18.92 3.61 -7.61
CA LYS A 254 19.17 3.37 -6.19
C LYS A 254 18.32 4.30 -5.32
N LEU A 255 18.22 5.59 -5.66
CA LEU A 255 17.34 6.53 -4.95
C LEU A 255 15.88 6.08 -5.01
N ALA A 256 15.41 5.64 -6.18
CA ALA A 256 14.05 5.13 -6.32
C ALA A 256 13.81 3.91 -5.42
N LEU A 257 14.72 2.94 -5.42
CA LEU A 257 14.63 1.74 -4.60
C LEU A 257 14.65 2.06 -3.10
N ASP A 258 15.51 2.97 -2.67
CA ASP A 258 15.63 3.38 -1.27
C ASP A 258 14.41 4.16 -0.80
N LEU A 259 13.78 4.99 -1.65
CA LEU A 259 12.49 5.63 -1.36
C LEU A 259 11.37 4.61 -1.19
N GLU A 260 11.32 3.60 -2.05
CA GLU A 260 10.33 2.51 -1.97
C GLU A 260 10.52 1.63 -0.72
N ASN A 261 11.76 1.42 -0.31
CA ASN A 261 12.08 0.65 0.90
C ASN A 261 11.89 1.45 2.19
N THR A 262 11.80 2.79 2.12
CA THR A 262 11.72 3.67 3.30
C THR A 262 10.47 4.54 3.29
N ALA A 263 10.43 5.65 2.57
CA ALA A 263 9.36 6.65 2.64
C ALA A 263 7.96 6.07 2.33
N VAL A 264 7.87 5.15 1.37
CA VAL A 264 6.62 4.45 1.03
C VAL A 264 6.14 3.60 2.21
N MET A 265 7.06 2.95 2.91
CA MET A 265 6.75 2.00 3.98
C MET A 265 6.58 2.68 5.35
N THR A 266 7.45 3.64 5.67
CA THR A 266 7.50 4.26 7.01
C THR A 266 6.31 5.17 7.30
N ALA A 267 5.65 5.69 6.27
CA ALA A 267 4.42 6.47 6.44
C ALA A 267 3.34 5.72 7.23
N ALA A 268 3.26 4.40 7.05
CA ALA A 268 2.30 3.57 7.77
C ALA A 268 2.62 3.36 9.25
N TYR A 269 3.83 3.65 9.72
CA TYR A 269 4.17 3.49 11.15
C TYR A 269 3.50 4.52 12.05
N ILE A 270 3.09 5.63 11.47
CA ILE A 270 2.61 6.78 12.23
C ILE A 270 1.08 6.68 12.40
N PRO A 271 0.55 6.57 13.64
CA PRO A 271 -0.88 6.30 13.89
C PRO A 271 -1.84 7.35 13.33
N TRP A 272 -1.40 8.60 13.19
CA TRP A 272 -2.20 9.67 12.58
C TRP A 272 -1.97 9.86 11.09
N ASN A 273 -1.03 9.13 10.51
CA ASN A 273 -0.80 9.19 9.06
C ASN A 273 -1.88 8.40 8.32
N ILE A 274 -2.45 9.02 7.30
CA ILE A 274 -3.53 8.44 6.48
C ILE A 274 -3.12 7.11 5.85
N ALA A 275 -1.83 6.93 5.54
CA ALA A 275 -1.33 5.74 4.87
C ALA A 275 -1.63 4.43 5.63
N GLY A 276 -1.43 4.43 6.95
CA GLY A 276 -1.71 3.26 7.78
C GLY A 276 -3.10 3.28 8.40
N ARG A 277 -3.52 4.45 8.90
CA ARG A 277 -4.79 4.62 9.60
C ARG A 277 -6.02 4.29 8.75
N THR A 278 -6.09 4.87 7.55
CA THR A 278 -7.27 4.72 6.71
C THR A 278 -7.53 3.29 6.25
N PRO A 279 -6.54 2.50 5.78
CA PRO A 279 -6.77 1.09 5.50
C PRO A 279 -7.33 0.33 6.70
N LEU A 280 -6.77 0.53 7.90
CA LEU A 280 -7.25 -0.13 9.13
C LEU A 280 -8.71 0.25 9.45
N GLU A 281 -9.05 1.53 9.35
CA GLU A 281 -10.43 2.00 9.54
C GLU A 281 -11.38 1.39 8.49
N MET A 282 -10.96 1.26 7.23
CA MET A 282 -11.77 0.69 6.15
C MET A 282 -12.17 -0.76 6.41
N PHE A 283 -11.27 -1.59 6.92
CA PHE A 283 -11.60 -2.98 7.23
C PHE A 283 -11.86 -3.25 8.71
N GLY A 284 -12.02 -2.20 9.52
CA GLY A 284 -12.48 -2.30 10.90
C GLY A 284 -11.46 -2.89 11.88
N ALA A 285 -10.15 -2.75 11.61
CA ALA A 285 -9.10 -3.17 12.52
C ALA A 285 -8.69 -2.07 13.50
N PRO A 286 -8.26 -2.42 14.73
CA PRO A 286 -7.74 -1.45 15.69
C PRO A 286 -6.48 -0.75 15.16
N ILE A 287 -6.30 0.54 15.46
CA ILE A 287 -5.14 1.32 15.03
C ILE A 287 -3.79 0.70 15.47
N MET A 288 -3.77 0.03 16.62
CA MET A 288 -2.59 -0.66 17.13
C MET A 288 -2.12 -1.83 16.23
N ALA A 289 -2.96 -2.29 15.28
CA ALA A 289 -2.57 -3.29 14.29
C ALA A 289 -1.43 -2.81 13.36
N LEU A 290 -1.16 -1.49 13.29
CA LEU A 290 0.01 -0.93 12.61
C LEU A 290 1.31 -1.59 13.07
N TYR A 291 1.46 -1.79 14.36
CA TYR A 291 2.68 -2.34 14.95
C TYR A 291 2.83 -3.85 14.72
N PHE A 292 1.77 -4.52 14.29
CA PHE A 292 1.78 -5.92 13.88
C PHE A 292 1.91 -6.09 12.37
N SER A 293 2.15 -5.03 11.61
CA SER A 293 2.38 -5.09 10.18
C SER A 293 3.86 -5.44 9.89
N PHE A 294 4.20 -6.72 10.02
CA PHE A 294 5.59 -7.20 10.01
C PHE A 294 6.32 -6.97 8.69
N TYR A 295 5.60 -6.95 7.57
CA TYR A 295 6.23 -6.66 6.28
C TYR A 295 6.91 -5.30 6.26
N HIS A 296 6.29 -4.26 6.84
CA HIS A 296 6.88 -2.93 6.94
C HIS A 296 8.19 -2.95 7.74
N HIS A 297 8.20 -3.67 8.86
CA HIS A 297 9.39 -3.75 9.73
C HIS A 297 10.52 -4.48 9.02
N TYR A 298 10.23 -5.62 8.41
CA TYR A 298 11.26 -6.43 7.76
C TYR A 298 11.81 -5.77 6.50
N ILE A 299 10.99 -5.10 5.68
CA ILE A 299 11.49 -4.45 4.46
C ILE A 299 12.50 -3.34 4.81
N VAL A 300 12.19 -2.50 5.80
CA VAL A 300 13.08 -1.43 6.23
C VAL A 300 14.33 -2.00 6.91
N LEU A 301 14.16 -2.94 7.85
CA LEU A 301 15.25 -3.51 8.63
C LEU A 301 16.26 -4.26 7.76
N ILE A 302 15.79 -5.18 6.91
CA ILE A 302 16.66 -6.05 6.12
C ILE A 302 17.44 -5.23 5.08
N ASN A 303 16.78 -4.30 4.40
CA ASN A 303 17.44 -3.45 3.42
C ASN A 303 18.42 -2.47 4.10
N THR A 304 18.12 -2.01 5.31
CA THR A 304 19.06 -1.22 6.12
C THR A 304 20.28 -2.05 6.51
N LEU A 305 20.10 -3.29 6.96
CA LEU A 305 21.22 -4.20 7.28
C LEU A 305 22.07 -4.49 6.05
N ALA A 306 21.45 -4.76 4.89
CA ALA A 306 22.17 -4.96 3.63
C ALA A 306 23.03 -3.75 3.27
N SER A 307 22.48 -2.53 3.38
CA SER A 307 23.21 -1.29 3.13
C SER A 307 24.40 -1.08 4.10
N VAL A 308 24.25 -1.46 5.36
CA VAL A 308 25.34 -1.40 6.36
C VAL A 308 26.48 -2.33 5.97
N ILE A 309 26.15 -3.54 5.54
CA ILE A 309 27.17 -4.54 5.12
C ILE A 309 27.92 -4.02 3.88
N GLU A 310 27.20 -3.49 2.89
CA GLU A 310 27.80 -2.92 1.68
C GLU A 310 28.71 -1.74 2.01
N PHE A 311 28.25 -0.83 2.86
CA PHE A 311 29.02 0.34 3.29
C PHE A 311 30.32 -0.02 4.01
N ARG A 312 30.31 -1.09 4.82
CA ARG A 312 31.55 -1.59 5.47
C ARG A 312 32.53 -2.13 4.45
N LYS A 313 32.06 -2.89 3.44
CA LYS A 313 32.92 -3.45 2.38
C LYS A 313 33.60 -2.39 1.50
N THR A 314 32.97 -1.23 1.34
CA THR A 314 33.55 -0.13 0.54
C THR A 314 34.54 0.73 1.31
N LYS A 315 34.60 0.58 2.63
CA LYS A 315 35.58 1.28 3.50
C LYS A 315 36.80 0.45 3.91
N THR A 316 36.73 -0.86 3.71
CA THR A 316 37.89 -1.78 3.81
C THR A 316 38.52 -1.95 2.46
#